data_365fea7baf094c4010d85db2aa8bd2cd
#
_entry.id   365fea7baf094c4010d85db2aa8bd2cd
#
_cell.length_a   1.000
_cell.length_b   1.000
_cell.length_c   1.000
_cell.angle_alpha   90.00
_cell.angle_beta   90.00
_cell.angle_gamma   90.00
#
_symmetry.space_group_name_H-M   'P 1'
#
loop_
_entity.id
_entity.type
_entity.pdbx_description
1 polymer ?
#
loop_
_entity_poly.entity_id
_entity_poly.type
_entity_poly.pdbx_seq_one_letter_code
_entity_poly.pdbx_strand_id
1 'polypeptide(L)'
;MALAPVGPEAAFFRVLDQHRVSLIESLKEGRGEAPCKEAPRKEASRFEDSVGLQMIPHCTTKKIKSDSAKSAPRFALILKILSMIYKLVQSNTYATKRDIYYTDIQLFGNQSVVDNIIIDISCMLKVPRRNLHILSTSKGLIAGNLSYIEEDGTKVNCSYCTTAVAVPSNIQGIRNLVTDAKFLLIVEKDATFQRLLDDNFCSKLSPCIIITGKGVPDLNTRLLVKKLWDTFHLPIFTLVDADPHGIEIMCIYKYGSLSMSFEAHNLTVPTIRWLGLLPSDIERLNIPRGTLIPLTKQDQMKLDSILKRPYVTYQPFWKKEMEIMAELKMKAEIQALTFISSDYLSRVYLPNKLQFGGWI
;
A
#
# COMPACT_ATOMS: atom_id res chain seq x y z
N MET A 1 8.20 23.09 -32.86
CA MET A 1 8.07 23.65 -31.50
C MET A 1 7.38 22.59 -30.65
N ALA A 2 8.13 21.84 -29.86
CA ALA A 2 7.58 20.86 -28.93
C ALA A 2 6.98 21.60 -27.70
N LEU A 3 5.71 21.41 -27.47
CA LEU A 3 5.04 21.93 -26.25
C LEU A 3 5.72 21.32 -25.02
N ALA A 4 6.21 22.17 -24.13
CA ALA A 4 6.76 21.76 -22.85
C ALA A 4 5.72 20.89 -22.09
N PRO A 5 6.13 19.87 -21.33
CA PRO A 5 5.20 19.05 -20.55
C PRO A 5 4.46 19.95 -19.56
N VAL A 6 3.15 19.94 -19.68
CA VAL A 6 2.24 20.68 -18.80
C VAL A 6 2.39 20.04 -17.41
N GLY A 7 2.85 20.81 -16.42
CA GLY A 7 3.00 20.34 -15.04
C GLY A 7 1.68 19.80 -14.47
N PRO A 8 1.74 18.92 -13.47
CA PRO A 8 0.54 18.27 -12.89
C PRO A 8 -0.52 19.26 -12.38
N GLU A 9 -0.10 20.46 -11.98
CA GLU A 9 -0.99 21.56 -11.57
C GLU A 9 -1.84 22.11 -12.75
N ALA A 10 -1.22 22.30 -13.91
CA ALA A 10 -1.93 22.78 -15.07
C ALA A 10 -2.88 21.74 -15.65
N ALA A 11 -2.57 20.45 -15.49
CA ALA A 11 -3.50 19.36 -15.82
C ALA A 11 -4.71 19.38 -14.84
N PHE A 12 -4.48 19.61 -13.55
CA PHE A 12 -5.53 19.75 -12.55
C PHE A 12 -6.47 20.92 -12.85
N PHE A 13 -5.94 22.11 -13.17
CA PHE A 13 -6.76 23.26 -13.52
C PHE A 13 -7.55 23.05 -14.82
N ARG A 14 -6.97 22.41 -15.85
CA ARG A 14 -7.70 22.05 -17.07
C ARG A 14 -8.86 21.07 -16.78
N VAL A 15 -8.64 20.07 -15.95
CA VAL A 15 -9.65 19.10 -15.57
C VAL A 15 -10.73 19.78 -14.72
N LEU A 16 -10.35 20.65 -13.78
CA LEU A 16 -11.31 21.44 -13.01
C LEU A 16 -12.12 22.41 -13.89
N ASP A 17 -11.48 23.08 -14.84
CA ASP A 17 -12.19 24.00 -15.74
C ASP A 17 -13.15 23.24 -16.67
N GLN A 18 -12.74 22.10 -17.22
CA GLN A 18 -13.65 21.25 -18.00
C GLN A 18 -14.84 20.74 -17.17
N HIS A 19 -14.60 20.31 -15.92
CA HIS A 19 -15.66 19.85 -15.03
C HIS A 19 -16.43 21.01 -14.39
N ARG A 20 -15.81 22.18 -14.21
CA ARG A 20 -16.49 23.40 -13.74
C ARG A 20 -17.57 23.86 -14.72
N VAL A 21 -17.29 23.85 -16.02
CA VAL A 21 -18.28 24.16 -17.06
C VAL A 21 -19.42 23.13 -17.01
N SER A 22 -19.10 21.85 -17.00
CA SER A 22 -20.09 20.77 -16.89
C SER A 22 -20.89 20.83 -15.58
N LEU A 23 -20.22 21.11 -14.43
CA LEU A 23 -20.86 21.23 -13.12
C LEU A 23 -21.77 22.48 -13.03
N ILE A 24 -21.31 23.61 -13.59
CA ILE A 24 -22.08 24.87 -13.63
C ILE A 24 -23.27 24.74 -14.58
N GLU A 25 -23.12 24.10 -15.73
CA GLU A 25 -24.21 23.80 -16.64
C GLU A 25 -25.21 22.83 -16.01
N SER A 26 -24.74 21.77 -15.36
CA SER A 26 -25.59 20.83 -14.60
C SER A 26 -26.31 21.49 -13.41
N LEU A 27 -25.69 22.47 -12.75
CA LEU A 27 -26.31 23.24 -11.68
C LEU A 27 -27.36 24.24 -12.23
N LYS A 28 -27.11 24.84 -13.40
CA LYS A 28 -28.08 25.73 -14.08
C LYS A 28 -29.31 24.98 -14.59
N GLU A 29 -29.12 23.73 -15.00
CA GLU A 29 -30.20 22.86 -15.48
C GLU A 29 -30.94 22.10 -14.35
N GLY A 30 -30.58 22.30 -13.08
CA GLY A 30 -31.16 21.57 -11.94
C GLY A 30 -30.76 20.08 -11.90
N ARG A 31 -29.80 19.66 -12.72
CA ARG A 31 -29.34 18.27 -12.84
C ARG A 31 -27.86 18.18 -12.43
N GLY A 32 -27.59 18.26 -11.13
CA GLY A 32 -26.23 18.03 -10.63
C GLY A 32 -25.88 16.53 -10.72
N GLU A 33 -25.21 16.10 -11.77
CA GLU A 33 -24.60 14.78 -11.85
C GLU A 33 -23.14 14.87 -11.44
N ALA A 34 -22.79 14.29 -10.29
CA ALA A 34 -21.39 14.05 -9.92
C ALA A 34 -21.00 12.65 -10.36
N PRO A 35 -20.01 12.49 -11.25
CA PRO A 35 -19.60 11.18 -11.70
C PRO A 35 -18.74 10.43 -10.68
N CYS A 36 -18.99 9.17 -10.58
CA CYS A 36 -18.13 8.02 -10.45
C CYS A 36 -17.51 7.63 -9.11
N LYS A 37 -17.90 6.45 -8.62
CA LYS A 37 -17.03 5.51 -7.91
C LYS A 37 -16.60 4.42 -8.87
N GLU A 38 -15.31 4.31 -9.13
CA GLU A 38 -14.73 3.07 -9.63
C GLU A 38 -14.61 2.09 -8.46
N ALA A 39 -15.61 1.20 -8.32
CA ALA A 39 -15.49 0.06 -7.43
C ALA A 39 -15.20 -1.18 -8.29
N PRO A 40 -14.08 -1.88 -8.08
CA PRO A 40 -13.79 -3.08 -8.84
C PRO A 40 -14.80 -4.17 -8.48
N ARG A 41 -15.54 -4.69 -9.46
CA ARG A 41 -16.24 -5.96 -9.31
C ARG A 41 -15.24 -7.11 -9.40
N LYS A 42 -15.56 -8.22 -8.75
CA LYS A 42 -14.74 -9.41 -8.56
C LYS A 42 -14.24 -10.12 -9.84
N GLU A 43 -14.65 -9.69 -11.04
CA GLU A 43 -14.52 -10.47 -12.27
C GLU A 43 -13.61 -9.88 -13.36
N ALA A 44 -12.98 -8.72 -13.11
CA ALA A 44 -12.15 -8.08 -14.13
C ALA A 44 -10.68 -8.06 -13.74
N SER A 45 -10.03 -9.21 -13.83
CA SER A 45 -8.57 -9.28 -13.78
C SER A 45 -8.05 -9.92 -15.06
N ARG A 46 -7.11 -9.27 -15.73
CA ARG A 46 -6.41 -9.79 -16.89
C ARG A 46 -4.97 -10.11 -16.49
N PHE A 47 -4.52 -11.31 -16.82
CA PHE A 47 -3.14 -11.70 -16.64
C PHE A 47 -2.35 -11.34 -17.91
N GLU A 48 -1.26 -10.57 -17.74
CA GLU A 48 -0.28 -10.33 -18.79
C GLU A 48 1.06 -10.85 -18.31
N ASP A 49 1.68 -11.78 -19.04
CA ASP A 49 2.92 -12.45 -18.67
C ASP A 49 4.10 -11.51 -18.38
N SER A 50 4.14 -10.34 -19.01
CA SER A 50 5.22 -9.36 -18.86
C SER A 50 5.05 -8.41 -17.66
N VAL A 51 3.83 -8.24 -17.15
CA VAL A 51 3.47 -7.22 -16.14
C VAL A 51 2.83 -7.84 -14.90
N GLY A 52 2.53 -9.13 -14.93
CA GLY A 52 1.78 -9.83 -13.88
C GLY A 52 0.28 -9.56 -13.95
N LEU A 53 -0.42 -9.96 -12.89
CA LEU A 53 -1.87 -9.79 -12.81
C LEU A 53 -2.21 -8.31 -12.58
N GLN A 54 -2.79 -7.66 -13.57
CA GLN A 54 -3.39 -6.33 -13.41
C GLN A 54 -4.87 -6.46 -13.13
N MET A 55 -5.36 -5.79 -12.08
CA MET A 55 -6.78 -5.60 -11.89
C MET A 55 -7.28 -4.56 -12.88
N ILE A 56 -8.13 -4.98 -13.81
CA ILE A 56 -8.81 -4.04 -14.72
C ILE A 56 -9.86 -3.31 -13.90
N PRO A 57 -9.78 -1.98 -13.77
CA PRO A 57 -10.79 -1.22 -13.04
C PRO A 57 -12.14 -1.34 -13.75
N HIS A 58 -13.11 -1.93 -13.07
CA HIS A 58 -14.50 -1.93 -13.53
C HIS A 58 -15.14 -0.64 -13.03
N CYS A 59 -15.39 0.28 -13.96
CA CYS A 59 -16.00 1.57 -13.64
C CYS A 59 -17.50 1.40 -13.37
N THR A 60 -17.93 1.64 -12.12
CA THR A 60 -19.36 1.77 -11.79
C THR A 60 -19.68 3.24 -11.58
N THR A 61 -20.48 3.81 -12.45
CA THR A 61 -20.93 5.21 -12.33
C THR A 61 -21.99 5.32 -11.24
N LYS A 62 -21.72 6.14 -10.22
CA LYS A 62 -22.68 6.47 -9.18
C LYS A 62 -23.10 7.94 -9.33
N LYS A 63 -24.38 8.14 -9.67
CA LYS A 63 -24.93 9.49 -9.81
C LYS A 63 -25.32 10.06 -8.44
N ILE A 64 -24.84 11.25 -8.10
CA ILE A 64 -25.22 11.99 -6.90
C ILE A 64 -25.97 13.24 -7.36
N LYS A 65 -27.27 13.32 -7.03
CA LYS A 65 -28.13 14.41 -7.45
C LYS A 65 -28.26 15.45 -6.35
N SER A 66 -28.21 16.74 -6.70
CA SER A 66 -28.39 17.85 -5.76
C SER A 66 -29.85 18.06 -5.35
N ASP A 67 -30.79 17.63 -6.20
CA ASP A 67 -32.24 17.75 -5.99
C ASP A 67 -32.88 16.63 -5.15
N SER A 68 -32.10 15.58 -4.84
CA SER A 68 -32.57 14.45 -4.03
C SER A 68 -32.23 14.64 -2.55
N ALA A 69 -33.24 14.63 -1.67
CA ALA A 69 -33.07 14.77 -0.22
C ALA A 69 -32.06 13.76 0.39
N LYS A 70 -31.92 12.57 -0.20
CA LYS A 70 -30.96 11.55 0.24
C LYS A 70 -29.52 11.84 -0.16
N SER A 71 -29.28 12.49 -1.30
CA SER A 71 -27.94 12.73 -1.85
C SER A 71 -27.45 14.16 -1.70
N ALA A 72 -28.34 15.12 -1.51
CA ALA A 72 -28.01 16.54 -1.34
C ALA A 72 -26.99 16.81 -0.21
N PRO A 73 -27.07 16.19 0.99
CA PRO A 73 -26.05 16.40 2.02
C PRO A 73 -24.67 15.92 1.59
N ARG A 74 -24.58 14.75 0.92
CA ARG A 74 -23.32 14.23 0.41
C ARG A 74 -22.74 15.12 -0.70
N PHE A 75 -23.62 15.64 -1.58
CA PHE A 75 -23.23 16.56 -2.63
C PHE A 75 -22.63 17.85 -2.05
N ALA A 76 -23.27 18.43 -1.03
CA ALA A 76 -22.76 19.61 -0.32
C ALA A 76 -21.36 19.36 0.32
N LEU A 77 -21.17 18.20 0.93
CA LEU A 77 -19.88 17.81 1.51
C LEU A 77 -18.79 17.67 0.43
N ILE A 78 -19.11 17.09 -0.72
CA ILE A 78 -18.17 17.00 -1.85
C ILE A 78 -17.76 18.41 -2.31
N LEU A 79 -18.71 19.33 -2.51
CA LEU A 79 -18.42 20.70 -2.91
C LEU A 79 -17.57 21.43 -1.86
N LYS A 80 -17.86 21.23 -0.57
CA LYS A 80 -17.06 21.79 0.53
C LYS A 80 -15.61 21.32 0.45
N ILE A 81 -15.39 19.99 0.34
CA ILE A 81 -14.03 19.44 0.27
C ILE A 81 -13.33 19.86 -1.03
N LEU A 82 -14.02 19.90 -2.17
CA LEU A 82 -13.47 20.46 -3.42
C LEU A 82 -13.02 21.91 -3.27
N SER A 83 -13.79 22.75 -2.57
CA SER A 83 -13.40 24.15 -2.31
C SER A 83 -12.15 24.25 -1.43
N MET A 84 -11.97 23.33 -0.48
CA MET A 84 -10.76 23.26 0.36
C MET A 84 -9.55 22.80 -0.46
N ILE A 85 -9.71 21.74 -1.27
CA ILE A 85 -8.67 21.25 -2.19
C ILE A 85 -8.24 22.38 -3.15
N TYR A 86 -9.20 23.09 -3.74
CA TYR A 86 -8.90 24.24 -4.62
C TYR A 86 -8.00 25.28 -3.94
N LYS A 87 -8.31 25.62 -2.68
CA LYS A 87 -7.49 26.56 -1.91
C LYS A 87 -6.08 26.02 -1.64
N LEU A 88 -5.96 24.75 -1.27
CA LEU A 88 -4.66 24.10 -1.05
C LEU A 88 -3.80 24.14 -2.31
N VAL A 89 -4.37 23.78 -3.46
CA VAL A 89 -3.66 23.82 -4.75
C VAL A 89 -3.29 25.26 -5.14
N GLN A 90 -4.20 26.21 -4.98
CA GLN A 90 -3.97 27.62 -5.32
C GLN A 90 -2.87 28.25 -4.45
N SER A 91 -2.82 27.92 -3.16
CA SER A 91 -1.79 28.43 -2.24
C SER A 91 -0.51 27.59 -2.21
N ASN A 92 -0.43 26.55 -3.02
CA ASN A 92 0.64 25.54 -3.01
C ASN A 92 0.96 25.00 -1.60
N THR A 93 -0.09 24.83 -0.79
CA THR A 93 0.00 24.26 0.56
C THR A 93 -0.57 22.86 0.59
N TYR A 94 -0.16 22.07 1.56
CA TYR A 94 -0.59 20.69 1.71
C TYR A 94 -1.31 20.49 3.04
N ALA A 95 -2.28 19.57 3.06
CA ALA A 95 -2.99 19.18 4.27
C ALA A 95 -3.12 17.65 4.33
N THR A 96 -3.24 17.10 5.52
CA THR A 96 -3.63 15.70 5.68
C THR A 96 -5.16 15.55 5.66
N LYS A 97 -5.66 14.35 5.49
CA LYS A 97 -7.10 14.08 5.63
C LYS A 97 -7.64 14.47 7.01
N ARG A 98 -6.80 14.36 8.06
CA ARG A 98 -7.15 14.75 9.41
C ARG A 98 -7.30 16.27 9.53
N ASP A 99 -6.39 17.02 8.94
CA ASP A 99 -6.47 18.49 8.94
C ASP A 99 -7.76 18.94 8.29
N ILE A 100 -8.15 18.34 7.15
CA ILE A 100 -9.43 18.64 6.50
C ILE A 100 -10.60 18.31 7.43
N TYR A 101 -10.58 17.15 8.11
CA TYR A 101 -11.63 16.76 9.05
C TYR A 101 -11.73 17.74 10.23
N TYR A 102 -10.60 18.13 10.82
CA TYR A 102 -10.57 19.05 11.96
C TYR A 102 -10.96 20.49 11.63
N THR A 103 -10.97 20.86 10.35
CA THR A 103 -11.46 22.20 9.94
C THR A 103 -12.95 22.39 10.26
N ASP A 104 -13.77 21.32 10.20
CA ASP A 104 -15.20 21.41 10.49
C ASP A 104 -15.75 20.05 10.96
N ILE A 105 -15.44 19.68 12.20
CA ILE A 105 -15.82 18.38 12.79
C ILE A 105 -17.34 18.21 12.83
N GLN A 106 -18.08 19.29 13.13
CA GLN A 106 -19.53 19.22 13.25
C GLN A 106 -20.19 18.93 11.89
N LEU A 107 -19.68 19.54 10.82
CA LEU A 107 -20.17 19.31 9.46
C LEU A 107 -19.88 17.89 8.97
N PHE A 108 -18.66 17.40 9.21
CA PHE A 108 -18.24 16.08 8.69
C PHE A 108 -18.70 14.92 9.56
N GLY A 109 -18.89 15.14 10.86
CA GLY A 109 -19.34 14.16 11.85
C GLY A 109 -18.34 13.04 12.10
N ASN A 110 -17.77 12.43 11.05
CA ASN A 110 -16.82 11.31 11.14
C ASN A 110 -15.70 11.42 10.12
N GLN A 111 -14.47 11.10 10.54
CA GLN A 111 -13.28 11.05 9.67
C GLN A 111 -13.49 10.20 8.41
N SER A 112 -14.20 9.06 8.53
CA SER A 112 -14.45 8.15 7.41
C SER A 112 -15.28 8.81 6.27
N VAL A 113 -16.09 9.83 6.59
CA VAL A 113 -16.85 10.59 5.59
C VAL A 113 -15.90 11.38 4.71
N VAL A 114 -14.96 12.10 5.32
CA VAL A 114 -13.91 12.86 4.62
C VAL A 114 -13.03 11.91 3.79
N ASP A 115 -12.59 10.79 4.39
CA ASP A 115 -11.77 9.78 3.71
C ASP A 115 -12.42 9.25 2.45
N ASN A 116 -13.71 8.89 2.52
CA ASN A 116 -14.46 8.38 1.38
C ASN A 116 -14.68 9.45 0.30
N ILE A 117 -14.97 10.70 0.68
CA ILE A 117 -15.19 11.78 -0.28
C ILE A 117 -13.89 12.11 -1.01
N ILE A 118 -12.75 12.15 -0.33
CA ILE A 118 -11.45 12.39 -0.96
C ILE A 118 -11.12 11.29 -1.97
N ILE A 119 -11.42 10.03 -1.66
CA ILE A 119 -11.27 8.92 -2.61
C ILE A 119 -12.21 9.12 -3.81
N ASP A 120 -13.48 9.46 -3.57
CA ASP A 120 -14.45 9.73 -4.62
C ASP A 120 -13.96 10.87 -5.55
N ILE A 121 -13.43 11.96 -4.99
CA ILE A 121 -12.88 13.10 -5.75
C ILE A 121 -11.64 12.66 -6.56
N SER A 122 -10.72 11.93 -5.95
CA SER A 122 -9.53 11.41 -6.61
C SER A 122 -9.89 10.51 -7.81
N CYS A 123 -10.85 9.60 -7.63
CA CYS A 123 -11.38 8.76 -8.71
C CYS A 123 -12.08 9.58 -9.80
N MET A 124 -12.89 10.56 -9.43
CA MET A 124 -13.64 11.43 -10.35
C MET A 124 -12.69 12.23 -11.26
N LEU A 125 -11.65 12.80 -10.68
CA LEU A 125 -10.66 13.60 -11.39
C LEU A 125 -9.57 12.75 -12.04
N LYS A 126 -9.51 11.44 -11.75
CA LYS A 126 -8.47 10.50 -12.20
C LYS A 126 -7.05 10.96 -11.86
N VAL A 127 -6.89 11.57 -10.69
CA VAL A 127 -5.60 12.04 -10.20
C VAL A 127 -5.28 11.44 -8.83
N PRO A 128 -4.02 11.14 -8.53
CA PRO A 128 -3.59 10.71 -7.22
C PRO A 128 -3.92 11.77 -6.16
N ARG A 129 -4.19 11.31 -4.94
CA ARG A 129 -4.52 12.17 -3.81
C ARG A 129 -3.49 13.28 -3.56
N ARG A 130 -2.21 13.02 -3.84
CA ARG A 130 -1.15 14.01 -3.71
C ARG A 130 -1.34 15.21 -4.65
N ASN A 131 -1.81 14.97 -5.88
CA ASN A 131 -2.10 16.05 -6.85
C ASN A 131 -3.30 16.91 -6.41
N LEU A 132 -4.05 16.44 -5.41
CA LEU A 132 -5.06 17.22 -4.69
C LEU A 132 -4.48 17.98 -3.50
N HIS A 133 -3.15 18.01 -3.33
CA HIS A 133 -2.43 18.54 -2.19
C HIS A 133 -2.84 17.91 -0.85
N ILE A 134 -3.26 16.65 -0.88
CA ILE A 134 -3.64 15.88 0.31
C ILE A 134 -2.57 14.83 0.58
N LEU A 135 -1.80 15.02 1.66
CA LEU A 135 -0.75 14.11 2.09
C LEU A 135 -1.29 12.88 2.81
N SER A 136 -0.52 11.82 2.74
CA SER A 136 -0.67 10.64 3.59
C SER A 136 0.27 10.75 4.79
N THR A 137 -0.24 10.47 5.98
CA THR A 137 0.64 10.29 7.14
C THR A 137 1.45 9.02 6.91
N SER A 138 2.76 9.14 6.97
CA SER A 138 3.67 8.00 6.91
C SER A 138 3.84 7.41 8.30
N LYS A 139 3.82 6.08 8.38
CA LYS A 139 4.14 5.32 9.60
C LYS A 139 5.25 4.29 9.39
N GLY A 140 5.62 4.06 8.12
CA GLY A 140 6.65 3.10 7.75
C GLY A 140 8.03 3.51 8.20
N LEU A 141 8.90 2.51 8.36
CA LEU A 141 10.32 2.67 8.66
C LEU A 141 11.15 1.94 7.62
N ILE A 142 12.33 2.49 7.31
CA ILE A 142 13.30 1.90 6.40
C ILE A 142 14.69 1.93 7.01
N ALA A 143 15.50 0.91 6.71
CA ALA A 143 16.90 0.83 7.11
C ALA A 143 17.70 -0.02 6.11
N GLY A 144 19.01 0.05 6.18
CA GLY A 144 19.92 -0.72 5.35
C GLY A 144 20.63 0.13 4.30
N ASN A 145 21.19 -0.52 3.29
CA ASN A 145 22.04 0.13 2.30
C ASN A 145 21.23 0.97 1.31
N LEU A 146 20.86 2.17 1.73
CA LEU A 146 20.15 3.15 0.91
C LEU A 146 20.51 4.57 1.33
N SER A 147 20.77 5.44 0.36
CA SER A 147 20.85 6.87 0.58
C SER A 147 20.08 7.63 -0.50
N TYR A 148 19.57 8.80 -0.14
CA TYR A 148 18.80 9.65 -1.06
C TYR A 148 18.81 11.11 -0.59
N ILE A 149 18.30 12.00 -1.44
CA ILE A 149 18.11 13.42 -1.14
C ILE A 149 16.61 13.71 -1.15
N GLU A 150 16.08 14.30 -0.10
CA GLU A 150 14.70 14.78 -0.02
C GLU A 150 14.48 16.05 -0.86
N GLU A 151 13.25 16.45 -1.04
CA GLU A 151 12.87 17.61 -1.86
C GLU A 151 13.51 18.92 -1.37
N ASP A 152 13.65 19.07 -0.06
CA ASP A 152 14.27 20.23 0.61
C ASP A 152 15.81 20.23 0.54
N GLY A 153 16.42 19.20 -0.07
CA GLY A 153 17.86 19.03 -0.17
C GLY A 153 18.52 18.26 0.98
N THR A 154 17.73 17.80 1.97
CA THR A 154 18.23 17.00 3.09
C THR A 154 18.77 15.67 2.59
N LYS A 155 20.03 15.35 2.89
CA LYS A 155 20.64 14.06 2.60
C LYS A 155 20.29 13.06 3.69
N VAL A 156 19.64 11.96 3.30
CA VAL A 156 19.26 10.87 4.18
C VAL A 156 20.12 9.65 3.88
N ASN A 157 20.70 9.04 4.92
CA ASN A 157 21.44 7.80 4.82
C ASN A 157 20.84 6.77 5.80
N CYS A 158 20.29 5.69 5.24
CA CYS A 158 19.66 4.60 5.99
C CYS A 158 20.66 3.50 6.42
N SER A 159 21.95 3.63 6.04
CA SER A 159 22.97 2.57 6.28
C SER A 159 23.45 2.51 7.72
N TYR A 160 23.17 3.51 8.55
CA TYR A 160 23.48 3.48 9.97
C TYR A 160 22.51 2.55 10.69
N CYS A 161 22.89 1.27 10.78
CA CYS A 161 22.04 0.15 11.16
C CYS A 161 21.48 0.18 12.59
N THR A 162 21.78 1.18 13.40
CA THR A 162 21.28 1.28 14.77
C THR A 162 19.95 2.02 14.89
N THR A 163 19.57 2.79 13.87
CA THR A 163 18.33 3.57 13.87
C THR A 163 17.64 3.51 12.52
N ALA A 164 16.37 3.13 12.55
CA ALA A 164 15.51 3.18 11.35
C ALA A 164 15.16 4.63 11.01
N VAL A 165 15.04 4.90 9.71
CA VAL A 165 14.58 6.18 9.18
C VAL A 165 13.09 6.10 8.88
N ALA A 166 12.34 7.14 9.23
CA ALA A 166 10.93 7.22 8.84
C ALA A 166 10.80 7.33 7.31
N VAL A 167 9.84 6.62 6.75
CA VAL A 167 9.52 6.75 5.32
C VAL A 167 9.04 8.18 5.05
N PRO A 168 9.64 8.89 4.09
CA PRO A 168 9.28 10.29 3.80
C PRO A 168 7.81 10.47 3.41
N SER A 169 7.25 11.63 3.72
CA SER A 169 5.89 11.98 3.30
C SER A 169 5.81 12.32 1.81
N ASN A 170 6.92 12.77 1.20
CA ASN A 170 7.03 13.10 -0.21
C ASN A 170 7.96 12.14 -0.97
N ILE A 171 7.44 10.99 -1.37
CA ILE A 171 8.21 9.98 -2.13
C ILE A 171 8.57 10.47 -3.54
N GLN A 172 7.73 11.26 -4.18
CA GLN A 172 8.00 11.76 -5.54
C GLN A 172 9.15 12.76 -5.56
N GLY A 173 9.30 13.58 -4.52
CA GLY A 173 10.37 14.56 -4.36
C GLY A 173 11.75 13.97 -4.06
N ILE A 174 11.83 12.68 -3.73
CA ILE A 174 13.12 12.01 -3.47
C ILE A 174 13.96 11.95 -4.76
N ARG A 175 15.23 12.34 -4.64
CA ARG A 175 16.21 12.37 -5.74
C ARG A 175 17.49 11.62 -5.33
N ASN A 176 18.32 11.29 -6.33
CA ASN A 176 19.66 10.71 -6.15
C ASN A 176 19.64 9.49 -5.20
N LEU A 177 18.73 8.53 -5.50
CA LEU A 177 18.74 7.26 -4.80
C LEU A 177 20.03 6.50 -5.14
N VAL A 178 20.74 6.02 -4.12
CA VAL A 178 21.95 5.22 -4.26
C VAL A 178 21.88 4.01 -3.33
N THR A 179 22.18 2.84 -3.86
CA THR A 179 22.20 1.58 -3.11
C THR A 179 23.12 0.55 -3.78
N ASP A 180 23.78 -0.27 -2.98
CA ASP A 180 24.46 -1.50 -3.39
C ASP A 180 23.70 -2.74 -2.92
N ALA A 181 22.47 -2.57 -2.42
CA ALA A 181 21.64 -3.65 -1.90
C ALA A 181 21.38 -4.71 -2.98
N LYS A 182 21.40 -5.97 -2.55
CA LYS A 182 21.11 -7.12 -3.41
C LYS A 182 19.63 -7.50 -3.41
N PHE A 183 18.90 -7.09 -2.40
CA PHE A 183 17.46 -7.31 -2.27
C PHE A 183 16.83 -6.31 -1.30
N LEU A 184 15.50 -6.24 -1.36
CA LEU A 184 14.67 -5.51 -0.39
C LEU A 184 13.79 -6.51 0.36
N LEU A 185 13.77 -6.42 1.69
CA LEU A 185 12.92 -7.23 2.55
C LEU A 185 11.82 -6.38 3.19
N ILE A 186 10.58 -6.68 2.87
CA ILE A 186 9.41 -6.10 3.53
C ILE A 186 9.12 -6.95 4.78
N VAL A 187 9.09 -6.32 5.94
CA VAL A 187 8.79 -6.96 7.23
C VAL A 187 7.45 -6.45 7.74
N GLU A 188 6.53 -7.36 8.04
CA GLU A 188 5.17 -6.99 8.46
C GLU A 188 5.16 -6.21 9.78
N LYS A 189 5.74 -6.80 10.84
CA LYS A 189 5.70 -6.26 12.20
C LYS A 189 6.88 -5.37 12.52
N ASP A 190 6.59 -4.24 13.18
CA ASP A 190 7.62 -3.34 13.71
C ASP A 190 8.56 -4.06 14.70
N ALA A 191 8.04 -4.89 15.60
CA ALA A 191 8.86 -5.63 16.55
C ALA A 191 9.88 -6.57 15.86
N THR A 192 9.46 -7.27 14.80
CA THR A 192 10.36 -8.11 14.00
C THR A 192 11.38 -7.27 13.23
N PHE A 193 10.96 -6.14 12.71
CA PHE A 193 11.84 -5.19 12.02
C PHE A 193 12.92 -4.66 12.99
N GLN A 194 12.55 -4.20 14.19
CA GLN A 194 13.50 -3.76 15.21
C GLN A 194 14.46 -4.87 15.63
N ARG A 195 13.96 -6.09 15.79
CA ARG A 195 14.82 -7.26 16.10
C ARG A 195 15.88 -7.50 15.03
N LEU A 196 15.55 -7.38 13.76
CA LEU A 196 16.51 -7.51 12.67
C LEU A 196 17.57 -6.40 12.69
N LEU A 197 17.19 -5.18 13.11
CA LEU A 197 18.15 -4.08 13.32
C LEU A 197 19.11 -4.39 14.48
N ASP A 198 18.57 -4.81 15.64
CA ASP A 198 19.36 -5.16 16.83
C ASP A 198 20.35 -6.30 16.52
N ASP A 199 19.95 -7.24 15.69
CA ASP A 199 20.81 -8.33 15.24
C ASP A 199 21.83 -7.92 14.16
N ASN A 200 21.83 -6.66 13.71
CA ASN A 200 22.64 -6.13 12.60
C ASN A 200 22.50 -6.93 11.30
N PHE A 201 21.27 -7.34 10.98
CA PHE A 201 20.98 -8.23 9.85
C PHE A 201 21.51 -7.68 8.52
N CYS A 202 21.28 -6.39 8.24
CA CYS A 202 21.70 -5.76 6.98
C CYS A 202 23.23 -5.71 6.76
N SER A 203 24.00 -5.78 7.83
CA SER A 203 25.48 -5.77 7.76
C SER A 203 26.07 -7.18 7.70
N LYS A 204 25.39 -8.15 8.34
CA LYS A 204 25.93 -9.51 8.51
C LYS A 204 25.67 -10.42 7.32
N LEU A 205 24.54 -10.25 6.66
CA LEU A 205 24.16 -11.17 5.57
C LEU A 205 24.71 -10.71 4.22
N SER A 206 24.31 -9.54 3.79
CA SER A 206 24.66 -8.96 2.49
C SER A 206 24.06 -7.54 2.46
N PRO A 207 24.60 -6.61 1.68
CA PRO A 207 23.96 -5.33 1.54
C PRO A 207 22.50 -5.49 1.15
N CYS A 208 21.58 -5.07 1.99
CA CYS A 208 20.16 -5.16 1.76
C CYS A 208 19.43 -3.92 2.31
N ILE A 209 18.18 -3.77 1.89
CA ILE A 209 17.25 -2.79 2.42
C ILE A 209 16.15 -3.54 3.16
N ILE A 210 15.81 -3.12 4.37
CA ILE A 210 14.64 -3.61 5.09
C ILE A 210 13.63 -2.48 5.28
N ILE A 211 12.35 -2.78 5.13
CA ILE A 211 11.25 -1.81 5.26
C ILE A 211 10.07 -2.43 5.99
N THR A 212 9.41 -1.65 6.83
CA THR A 212 8.15 -2.06 7.48
C THR A 212 7.06 -1.01 7.29
N GLY A 213 5.85 -1.47 7.01
CA GLY A 213 4.63 -0.65 7.03
C GLY A 213 3.89 -0.71 8.37
N LYS A 214 4.44 -1.40 9.38
CA LYS A 214 3.81 -1.64 10.69
C LYS A 214 2.40 -2.22 10.55
N GLY A 215 2.33 -3.40 9.96
CA GLY A 215 1.09 -4.07 9.55
C GLY A 215 0.64 -3.62 8.16
N VAL A 216 -0.65 -3.32 7.98
CA VAL A 216 -1.16 -2.84 6.69
C VAL A 216 -0.41 -1.58 6.25
N PRO A 217 0.26 -1.60 5.08
CA PRO A 217 1.13 -0.51 4.69
C PRO A 217 0.35 0.78 4.38
N ASP A 218 0.91 1.90 4.76
CA ASP A 218 0.44 3.20 4.31
C ASP A 218 0.84 3.46 2.84
N LEU A 219 0.28 4.53 2.27
CA LEU A 219 0.49 4.89 0.87
C LEU A 219 1.96 5.17 0.57
N ASN A 220 2.65 5.92 1.45
CA ASN A 220 4.03 6.34 1.21
C ASN A 220 4.99 5.15 1.26
N THR A 221 4.78 4.21 2.17
CA THR A 221 5.56 2.97 2.23
C THR A 221 5.44 2.18 0.92
N ARG A 222 4.22 2.05 0.37
CA ARG A 222 4.00 1.37 -0.91
C ARG A 222 4.65 2.12 -2.08
N LEU A 223 4.50 3.44 -2.13
CA LEU A 223 5.15 4.28 -3.15
C LEU A 223 6.67 4.16 -3.10
N LEU A 224 7.27 4.12 -1.90
CA LEU A 224 8.71 3.95 -1.76
C LEU A 224 9.18 2.59 -2.25
N VAL A 225 8.50 1.51 -1.86
CA VAL A 225 8.81 0.16 -2.35
C VAL A 225 8.72 0.10 -3.88
N LYS A 226 7.67 0.68 -4.45
CA LYS A 226 7.50 0.75 -5.91
C LYS A 226 8.62 1.56 -6.57
N LYS A 227 8.95 2.73 -6.03
CA LYS A 227 10.03 3.58 -6.56
C LYS A 227 11.39 2.89 -6.52
N LEU A 228 11.72 2.18 -5.42
CA LEU A 228 12.95 1.40 -5.32
C LEU A 228 12.99 0.26 -6.34
N TRP A 229 11.86 -0.43 -6.53
CA TRP A 229 11.76 -1.49 -7.54
C TRP A 229 11.91 -0.95 -8.96
N ASP A 230 11.24 0.16 -9.30
CA ASP A 230 11.32 0.78 -10.63
C ASP A 230 12.72 1.31 -10.94
N THR A 231 13.44 1.78 -9.91
CA THR A 231 14.78 2.38 -10.10
C THR A 231 15.88 1.34 -10.19
N PHE A 232 15.83 0.31 -9.35
CA PHE A 232 16.95 -0.63 -9.19
C PHE A 232 16.63 -2.06 -9.64
N HIS A 233 15.37 -2.38 -9.87
CA HIS A 233 14.91 -3.74 -10.21
C HIS A 233 15.35 -4.82 -9.21
N LEU A 234 15.50 -4.44 -7.94
CA LEU A 234 15.90 -5.36 -6.88
C LEU A 234 14.86 -6.47 -6.68
N PRO A 235 15.31 -7.70 -6.38
CA PRO A 235 14.42 -8.72 -5.83
C PRO A 235 13.77 -8.24 -4.55
N ILE A 236 12.44 -8.39 -4.43
CA ILE A 236 11.69 -7.99 -3.24
C ILE A 236 11.08 -9.21 -2.59
N PHE A 237 11.38 -9.37 -1.31
CA PHE A 237 10.87 -10.45 -0.47
C PHE A 237 9.96 -9.91 0.62
N THR A 238 9.01 -10.72 1.06
CA THR A 238 8.14 -10.42 2.20
C THR A 238 8.32 -11.42 3.32
N LEU A 239 8.44 -10.91 4.51
CA LEU A 239 8.44 -11.64 5.77
C LEU A 239 7.18 -11.23 6.53
N VAL A 240 6.18 -12.10 6.51
CA VAL A 240 4.87 -11.91 7.12
C VAL A 240 4.55 -13.09 8.03
N ASP A 241 3.64 -12.92 8.96
CA ASP A 241 3.15 -14.02 9.77
C ASP A 241 2.47 -15.09 8.91
N ALA A 242 2.55 -16.36 9.32
CA ALA A 242 1.77 -17.44 8.73
C ALA A 242 0.31 -17.34 9.20
N ASP A 243 -0.36 -16.27 8.79
CA ASP A 243 -1.77 -16.03 9.06
C ASP A 243 -2.47 -15.35 7.86
N PRO A 244 -3.82 -15.37 7.79
CA PRO A 244 -4.54 -14.77 6.66
C PRO A 244 -4.35 -13.26 6.53
N HIS A 245 -4.05 -12.55 7.62
CA HIS A 245 -3.82 -11.10 7.59
C HIS A 245 -2.44 -10.77 7.04
N GLY A 246 -1.40 -11.52 7.41
CA GLY A 246 -0.06 -11.40 6.85
C GLY A 246 -0.04 -11.66 5.34
N ILE A 247 -0.76 -12.70 4.89
CA ILE A 247 -0.93 -13.00 3.47
C ILE A 247 -1.64 -11.83 2.76
N GLU A 248 -2.69 -11.23 3.37
CA GLU A 248 -3.35 -10.09 2.75
C GLU A 248 -2.45 -8.85 2.66
N ILE A 249 -1.63 -8.59 3.67
CA ILE A 249 -0.64 -7.50 3.65
C ILE A 249 0.34 -7.67 2.48
N MET A 250 0.86 -8.89 2.28
CA MET A 250 1.70 -9.21 1.13
C MET A 250 0.96 -9.01 -0.20
N CYS A 251 -0.31 -9.44 -0.29
CA CYS A 251 -1.15 -9.21 -1.47
C CYS A 251 -1.36 -7.72 -1.76
N ILE A 252 -1.45 -6.86 -0.74
CA ILE A 252 -1.58 -5.40 -0.92
C ILE A 252 -0.34 -4.82 -1.61
N TYR A 253 0.86 -5.25 -1.25
CA TYR A 253 2.09 -4.82 -1.92
C TYR A 253 2.19 -5.35 -3.35
N LYS A 254 1.79 -6.61 -3.58
CA LYS A 254 1.94 -7.28 -4.88
C LYS A 254 0.84 -6.92 -5.88
N TYR A 255 -0.42 -6.92 -5.44
CA TYR A 255 -1.60 -6.77 -6.30
C TYR A 255 -2.41 -5.51 -6.02
N GLY A 256 -2.18 -4.84 -4.89
CA GLY A 256 -2.92 -3.66 -4.50
C GLY A 256 -4.14 -3.96 -3.62
N SER A 257 -4.93 -2.92 -3.39
CA SER A 257 -6.18 -2.99 -2.63
C SER A 257 -7.35 -2.50 -3.47
N LEU A 258 -8.54 -3.04 -3.22
CA LEU A 258 -9.76 -2.65 -3.93
C LEU A 258 -10.06 -1.15 -3.82
N SER A 259 -9.79 -0.55 -2.66
CA SER A 259 -10.03 0.88 -2.41
C SER A 259 -9.09 1.81 -3.18
N MET A 260 -7.93 1.30 -3.66
CA MET A 260 -6.91 2.05 -4.38
C MET A 260 -6.64 1.47 -5.77
N SER A 261 -7.61 0.78 -6.36
CA SER A 261 -7.47 0.12 -7.66
C SER A 261 -7.17 1.09 -8.80
N PHE A 262 -7.71 2.31 -8.75
CA PHE A 262 -7.46 3.35 -9.75
C PHE A 262 -5.99 3.81 -9.79
N GLU A 263 -5.24 3.60 -8.71
CA GLU A 263 -3.83 3.98 -8.57
C GLU A 263 -2.91 2.74 -8.43
N ALA A 264 -3.42 1.54 -8.66
CA ALA A 264 -2.70 0.30 -8.42
C ALA A 264 -1.33 0.24 -9.14
N HIS A 265 -1.25 0.74 -10.38
CA HIS A 265 -0.02 0.76 -11.18
C HIS A 265 1.15 1.51 -10.52
N ASN A 266 0.86 2.52 -9.69
CA ASN A 266 1.85 3.27 -8.91
C ASN A 266 2.18 2.65 -7.56
N LEU A 267 1.43 1.63 -7.12
CA LEU A 267 1.45 1.14 -5.74
C LEU A 267 1.79 -0.34 -5.63
N THR A 268 1.93 -1.06 -6.76
CA THR A 268 2.11 -2.51 -6.75
C THR A 268 3.43 -2.94 -7.36
N VAL A 269 4.00 -4.01 -6.81
CA VAL A 269 5.20 -4.66 -7.31
C VAL A 269 4.90 -6.13 -7.57
N PRO A 270 4.65 -6.51 -8.83
CA PRO A 270 4.20 -7.87 -9.17
C PRO A 270 5.25 -8.96 -8.91
N THR A 271 6.53 -8.60 -8.85
CA THR A 271 7.65 -9.54 -8.65
C THR A 271 7.91 -9.90 -7.18
N ILE A 272 7.13 -9.39 -6.24
CA ILE A 272 7.25 -9.71 -4.81
C ILE A 272 7.11 -11.22 -4.59
N ARG A 273 8.00 -11.77 -3.75
CA ARG A 273 8.06 -13.19 -3.37
C ARG A 273 7.82 -13.37 -1.88
N TRP A 274 7.10 -14.41 -1.54
CA TRP A 274 6.85 -14.79 -0.14
C TRP A 274 8.04 -15.57 0.40
N LEU A 275 8.84 -14.96 1.26
CA LEU A 275 10.00 -15.58 1.88
C LEU A 275 9.61 -16.42 3.11
N GLY A 276 8.70 -15.92 3.91
CA GLY A 276 8.22 -16.57 5.13
C GLY A 276 7.28 -15.63 5.94
N LEU A 277 6.76 -16.07 7.08
CA LEU A 277 6.76 -17.45 7.54
C LEU A 277 5.77 -18.25 6.70
N LEU A 278 6.20 -19.39 6.11
CA LEU A 278 5.28 -20.23 5.34
C LEU A 278 4.51 -21.17 6.27
N PRO A 279 3.22 -21.44 6.04
CA PRO A 279 2.49 -22.47 6.75
C PRO A 279 3.20 -23.83 6.79
N SER A 280 3.84 -24.25 5.70
CA SER A 280 4.65 -25.47 5.62
C SER A 280 5.91 -25.44 6.50
N ASP A 281 6.42 -24.24 6.85
CA ASP A 281 7.55 -24.11 7.76
C ASP A 281 7.21 -24.59 9.19
N ILE A 282 5.91 -24.53 9.57
CA ILE A 282 5.45 -24.97 10.90
C ILE A 282 5.81 -26.44 11.13
N GLU A 283 5.51 -27.29 10.18
CA GLU A 283 5.84 -28.72 10.25
C GLU A 283 7.33 -28.97 9.99
N ARG A 284 7.87 -28.34 8.95
CA ARG A 284 9.28 -28.52 8.54
C ARG A 284 10.29 -28.17 9.65
N LEU A 285 9.97 -27.14 10.47
CA LEU A 285 10.82 -26.69 11.57
C LEU A 285 10.41 -27.29 12.92
N ASN A 286 9.43 -28.20 12.94
CA ASN A 286 8.87 -28.80 14.15
C ASN A 286 8.46 -27.75 15.21
N ILE A 287 7.80 -26.67 14.77
CA ILE A 287 7.33 -25.61 15.67
C ILE A 287 6.30 -26.22 16.64
N PRO A 288 6.49 -26.09 17.97
CA PRO A 288 5.61 -26.73 18.94
C PRO A 288 4.18 -26.21 18.85
N ARG A 289 3.22 -27.10 18.98
CA ARG A 289 1.78 -26.73 18.97
C ARG A 289 1.40 -25.67 20.01
N GLY A 290 2.10 -25.65 21.16
CA GLY A 290 1.87 -24.66 22.20
C GLY A 290 2.22 -23.21 21.84
N THR A 291 2.99 -23.00 20.74
CA THR A 291 3.32 -21.67 20.20
C THR A 291 2.43 -21.26 19.02
N LEU A 292 1.56 -22.18 18.58
CA LEU A 292 0.62 -21.92 17.48
C LEU A 292 -0.71 -21.40 18.04
N ILE A 293 -1.38 -20.60 17.22
CA ILE A 293 -2.65 -19.97 17.55
C ILE A 293 -3.75 -20.59 16.68
N PRO A 294 -4.86 -21.08 17.25
CA PRO A 294 -5.99 -21.57 16.45
C PRO A 294 -6.57 -20.48 15.56
N LEU A 295 -6.95 -20.82 14.33
CA LEU A 295 -7.67 -19.91 13.44
C LEU A 295 -9.05 -19.60 14.04
N THR A 296 -9.35 -18.30 14.16
CA THR A 296 -10.69 -17.85 14.51
C THR A 296 -11.66 -18.01 13.33
N LYS A 297 -12.97 -17.90 13.56
CA LYS A 297 -13.95 -17.86 12.48
C LYS A 297 -13.70 -16.72 11.48
N GLN A 298 -13.21 -15.57 11.99
CA GLN A 298 -12.87 -14.42 11.13
C GLN A 298 -11.63 -14.71 10.27
N ASP A 299 -10.60 -15.35 10.84
CA ASP A 299 -9.42 -15.78 10.11
C ASP A 299 -9.80 -16.75 8.99
N GLN A 300 -10.67 -17.74 9.29
CA GLN A 300 -11.14 -18.70 8.28
C GLN A 300 -11.91 -18.00 7.14
N MET A 301 -12.84 -17.11 7.47
CA MET A 301 -13.55 -16.32 6.45
C MET A 301 -12.61 -15.46 5.60
N LYS A 302 -11.57 -14.91 6.22
CA LYS A 302 -10.54 -14.12 5.52
C LYS A 302 -9.75 -15.02 4.57
N LEU A 303 -9.29 -16.17 5.04
CA LEU A 303 -8.55 -17.16 4.24
C LEU A 303 -9.37 -17.64 3.04
N ASP A 304 -10.62 -18.01 3.26
CA ASP A 304 -11.56 -18.41 2.19
C ASP A 304 -11.79 -17.30 1.17
N SER A 305 -11.84 -16.04 1.64
CA SER A 305 -11.95 -14.87 0.77
C SER A 305 -10.70 -14.66 -0.09
N ILE A 306 -9.50 -14.89 0.46
CA ILE A 306 -8.24 -14.77 -0.27
C ILE A 306 -8.12 -15.89 -1.30
N LEU A 307 -8.40 -17.14 -0.92
CA LEU A 307 -8.36 -18.31 -1.83
C LEU A 307 -9.26 -18.14 -3.06
N LYS A 308 -10.37 -17.40 -2.93
CA LYS A 308 -11.31 -17.12 -4.04
C LYS A 308 -10.87 -15.98 -4.96
N ARG A 309 -9.75 -15.31 -4.65
CA ARG A 309 -9.29 -14.18 -5.47
C ARG A 309 -8.68 -14.68 -6.79
N PRO A 310 -8.97 -14.04 -7.93
CA PRO A 310 -8.55 -14.51 -9.25
C PRO A 310 -7.04 -14.75 -9.36
N TYR A 311 -6.23 -13.87 -8.77
CA TYR A 311 -4.78 -13.98 -8.86
C TYR A 311 -4.17 -15.19 -8.12
N VAL A 312 -4.87 -15.76 -7.15
CA VAL A 312 -4.41 -16.97 -6.43
C VAL A 312 -4.38 -18.19 -7.36
N THR A 313 -5.28 -18.22 -8.34
CA THR A 313 -5.30 -19.30 -9.35
C THR A 313 -4.00 -19.36 -10.15
N TYR A 314 -3.33 -18.23 -10.35
CA TYR A 314 -2.06 -18.14 -11.05
C TYR A 314 -0.82 -18.28 -10.14
N GLN A 315 -1.04 -18.56 -8.84
CA GLN A 315 0.01 -18.73 -7.84
C GLN A 315 -0.15 -20.09 -7.13
N PRO A 316 0.16 -21.20 -7.80
CA PRO A 316 -0.12 -22.53 -7.27
C PRO A 316 0.60 -22.83 -5.94
N PHE A 317 1.82 -22.31 -5.77
CA PHE A 317 2.57 -22.48 -4.53
C PHE A 317 1.94 -21.69 -3.36
N TRP A 318 1.47 -20.48 -3.61
CA TRP A 318 0.75 -19.70 -2.60
C TRP A 318 -0.56 -20.36 -2.21
N LYS A 319 -1.29 -20.88 -3.21
CA LYS A 319 -2.54 -21.59 -2.99
C LYS A 319 -2.31 -22.81 -2.09
N LYS A 320 -1.26 -23.60 -2.37
CA LYS A 320 -0.89 -24.77 -1.56
C LYS A 320 -0.58 -24.38 -0.11
N GLU A 321 0.19 -23.34 0.14
CA GLU A 321 0.48 -22.86 1.50
C GLU A 321 -0.79 -22.44 2.25
N MET A 322 -1.72 -21.76 1.57
CA MET A 322 -3.00 -21.36 2.18
C MET A 322 -3.90 -22.59 2.45
N GLU A 323 -3.87 -23.62 1.60
CA GLU A 323 -4.58 -24.88 1.80
C GLU A 323 -4.00 -25.63 3.02
N ILE A 324 -2.67 -25.69 3.18
CA ILE A 324 -2.02 -26.25 4.37
C ILE A 324 -2.49 -25.51 5.62
N MET A 325 -2.57 -24.17 5.62
CA MET A 325 -3.07 -23.40 6.75
C MET A 325 -4.54 -23.75 7.07
N ALA A 326 -5.38 -23.90 6.05
CA ALA A 326 -6.79 -24.25 6.20
C ALA A 326 -6.97 -25.65 6.83
N GLU A 327 -6.13 -26.61 6.44
CA GLU A 327 -6.12 -27.98 6.96
C GLU A 327 -5.62 -28.03 8.40
N LEU A 328 -4.51 -27.37 8.71
CA LEU A 328 -3.95 -27.29 10.05
C LEU A 328 -4.86 -26.59 11.04
N LYS A 329 -5.72 -25.65 10.57
CA LYS A 329 -6.57 -24.76 11.39
C LYS A 329 -5.78 -23.97 12.43
N MET A 330 -4.50 -23.78 12.20
CA MET A 330 -3.57 -23.08 13.08
C MET A 330 -2.85 -22.00 12.30
N LYS A 331 -2.43 -20.96 13.00
CA LYS A 331 -1.58 -19.89 12.50
C LYS A 331 -0.36 -19.72 13.37
N ALA A 332 0.71 -19.16 12.82
CA ALA A 332 1.95 -18.90 13.53
C ALA A 332 2.41 -17.47 13.30
N GLU A 333 2.81 -16.81 14.35
CA GLU A 333 3.54 -15.56 14.27
C GLU A 333 5.02 -15.83 13.99
N ILE A 334 5.74 -14.88 13.36
CA ILE A 334 7.18 -14.97 13.11
C ILE A 334 7.93 -15.23 14.43
N GLN A 335 7.43 -14.69 15.54
CA GLN A 335 7.99 -14.88 16.88
C GLN A 335 8.02 -16.35 17.34
N ALA A 336 7.20 -17.22 16.75
CA ALA A 336 7.24 -18.66 17.05
C ALA A 336 8.62 -19.28 16.74
N LEU A 337 9.40 -18.68 15.83
CA LEU A 337 10.77 -19.10 15.55
C LEU A 337 11.73 -18.90 16.71
N THR A 338 11.42 -18.00 17.65
CA THR A 338 12.26 -17.78 18.84
C THR A 338 12.24 -18.97 19.81
N PHE A 339 11.29 -19.89 19.64
CA PHE A 339 11.29 -21.14 20.36
C PHE A 339 12.54 -21.99 20.04
N ILE A 340 13.03 -21.95 18.80
CA ILE A 340 14.23 -22.70 18.39
C ILE A 340 15.49 -22.04 18.99
N SER A 341 15.68 -20.77 18.74
CA SER A 341 16.64 -19.89 19.43
C SER A 341 16.25 -18.43 19.26
N SER A 342 16.71 -17.57 20.17
CA SER A 342 16.36 -16.14 20.16
C SER A 342 16.84 -15.40 18.90
N ASP A 343 17.88 -15.91 18.22
CA ASP A 343 18.50 -15.34 17.01
C ASP A 343 18.27 -16.20 15.75
N TYR A 344 17.41 -17.22 15.85
CA TYR A 344 17.15 -18.15 14.76
C TYR A 344 16.67 -17.46 13.48
N LEU A 345 15.80 -16.47 13.61
CA LEU A 345 15.28 -15.72 12.48
C LEU A 345 16.39 -15.07 11.65
N SER A 346 17.30 -14.32 12.31
CA SER A 346 18.29 -13.49 11.65
C SER A 346 19.56 -14.27 11.24
N ARG A 347 19.91 -15.33 12.01
CA ARG A 347 21.15 -16.09 11.77
C ARG A 347 20.97 -17.36 10.97
N VAL A 348 19.79 -17.96 11.01
CA VAL A 348 19.56 -19.27 10.37
C VAL A 348 18.44 -19.20 9.34
N TYR A 349 17.24 -18.79 9.76
CA TYR A 349 16.06 -18.88 8.91
C TYR A 349 16.18 -18.01 7.64
N LEU A 350 16.38 -16.71 7.80
CA LEU A 350 16.48 -15.79 6.66
C LEU A 350 17.71 -16.06 5.78
N PRO A 351 18.92 -16.26 6.32
CA PRO A 351 20.08 -16.60 5.50
C PRO A 351 19.87 -17.84 4.67
N ASN A 352 19.38 -18.94 5.26
CA ASN A 352 19.13 -20.18 4.54
C ASN A 352 18.09 -20.02 3.44
N LYS A 353 16.96 -19.35 3.74
CA LYS A 353 15.92 -19.07 2.75
C LYS A 353 16.45 -18.24 1.58
N LEU A 354 17.22 -17.20 1.84
CA LEU A 354 17.79 -16.33 0.81
C LEU A 354 18.88 -17.00 -0.01
N GLN A 355 19.72 -17.83 0.62
CA GLN A 355 20.82 -18.51 -0.06
C GLN A 355 20.35 -19.69 -0.92
N PHE A 356 19.39 -20.47 -0.44
CA PHE A 356 18.98 -21.72 -1.07
C PHE A 356 17.64 -21.64 -1.82
N GLY A 357 17.06 -20.45 -1.98
CA GLY A 357 15.85 -20.27 -2.78
C GLY A 357 14.56 -20.72 -2.10
N GLY A 358 14.47 -20.62 -0.78
CA GLY A 358 13.29 -21.04 0.00
C GLY A 358 12.11 -20.07 -0.03
N TRP A 359 11.91 -19.32 -1.10
CA TRP A 359 10.78 -18.40 -1.33
C TRP A 359 9.85 -18.89 -2.44
N ILE A 360 8.62 -18.40 -2.45
CA ILE A 360 7.62 -18.72 -3.46
C ILE A 360 6.99 -17.45 -4.05
#